data_8ddc74e35115da72b2e00b2d972b4288
#
_entry.id   8ddc74e35115da72b2e00b2d972b4288
#
_cell.length_a   1.000
_cell.length_b   1.000
_cell.length_c   1.000
_cell.angle_alpha   90.00
_cell.angle_beta   90.00
_cell.angle_gamma   90.00
#
_symmetry.space_group_name_H-M   'P 1'
#
loop_
_entity.id
_entity.type
_entity.pdbx_description
1 polymer ?
#
loop_
_entity_poly.entity_id
_entity_poly.type
_entity_poly.pdbx_seq_one_letter_code
_entity_poly.pdbx_strand_id
1 'polypeptide(L)'
;FFKQKTAYEIPLRLVGSEMCIRDSNKPEDLYKDGLQRELFLPFIEIVKENSIIHHLDIETDYRTENLNSRETFFISNSSVSSLKIKDIYEKIIEGHIPKDETISIKKRDFVIRKLANRVAWFQFEQLCGGHIGAEDYLEMIKYTDQIIIENVPTFNNANANMQERFINLIDVLYDNKIQIIISSVKEIEKLGSAFYLKDKFQRTVSRLIEMRSN
;
A
#
# COMPACT_ATOMS: atom_id res chain seq x y z
N PHE A 1 8.40 -7.05 -10.18
CA PHE A 1 8.01 -7.17 -11.59
C PHE A 1 8.88 -8.25 -12.23
N PHE A 2 8.44 -9.50 -12.20
CA PHE A 2 9.03 -10.50 -13.08
C PHE A 2 8.46 -10.26 -14.48
N LYS A 3 9.26 -9.66 -15.37
CA LYS A 3 9.00 -9.72 -16.80
C LYS A 3 8.91 -11.20 -17.15
N GLN A 4 7.77 -11.65 -17.65
CA GLN A 4 7.67 -12.98 -18.24
C GLN A 4 8.71 -13.04 -19.37
N LYS A 5 9.82 -13.73 -19.12
CA LYS A 5 10.75 -14.10 -20.19
C LYS A 5 10.09 -15.21 -20.96
N THR A 6 10.03 -15.06 -22.27
CA THR A 6 9.59 -16.13 -23.16
C THR A 6 10.48 -17.36 -22.97
N ALA A 7 9.95 -18.56 -23.22
CA ALA A 7 10.64 -19.84 -23.01
C ALA A 7 12.04 -19.94 -23.66
N TYR A 8 12.35 -19.07 -24.60
CA TYR A 8 13.64 -18.98 -25.30
C TYR A 8 14.72 -18.19 -24.54
N GLU A 9 14.38 -17.48 -23.48
CA GLU A 9 15.31 -16.65 -22.70
C GLU A 9 15.76 -17.31 -21.38
N ILE A 10 15.33 -18.55 -21.11
CA ILE A 10 15.79 -19.31 -19.96
C ILE A 10 17.20 -19.83 -20.30
N PRO A 11 18.27 -19.36 -19.60
CA PRO A 11 19.62 -19.86 -19.89
C PRO A 11 19.67 -21.36 -19.68
N LEU A 12 20.31 -22.10 -20.58
CA LEU A 12 20.59 -23.55 -20.51
C LEU A 12 21.28 -23.99 -19.19
N ARG A 13 21.73 -23.04 -18.37
CA ARG A 13 22.28 -23.24 -17.03
C ARG A 13 21.28 -23.69 -15.97
N LEU A 14 19.97 -23.62 -16.26
CA LEU A 14 18.89 -24.03 -15.34
C LEU A 14 18.47 -25.51 -15.53
N VAL A 15 19.13 -26.24 -16.41
CA VAL A 15 18.92 -27.68 -16.53
C VAL A 15 19.50 -28.34 -15.27
N GLY A 16 18.64 -28.77 -14.36
CA GLY A 16 19.00 -29.37 -13.08
C GLY A 16 18.97 -28.43 -11.87
N SER A 17 18.58 -27.16 -12.02
CA SER A 17 18.34 -26.26 -10.89
C SER A 17 16.87 -26.26 -10.45
N GLU A 18 16.64 -26.28 -9.16
CA GLU A 18 15.30 -26.15 -8.60
C GLU A 18 14.78 -24.73 -8.83
N MET A 19 13.53 -24.62 -9.26
CA MET A 19 12.85 -23.33 -9.39
C MET A 19 11.88 -23.16 -8.21
N CYS A 20 12.07 -22.09 -7.45
CA CYS A 20 11.19 -21.75 -6.34
C CYS A 20 10.10 -20.78 -6.82
N ILE A 21 8.85 -21.16 -6.61
CA ILE A 21 7.67 -20.29 -6.82
C ILE A 21 7.15 -19.90 -5.43
N ARG A 22 7.03 -18.59 -5.19
CA ARG A 22 6.43 -18.05 -3.97
C ARG A 22 5.05 -17.48 -4.31
N ASP A 23 4.02 -17.98 -3.64
CA ASP A 23 2.66 -17.49 -3.75
C ASP A 23 2.08 -17.27 -2.35
N SER A 24 1.12 -16.36 -2.23
CA SER A 24 0.36 -16.12 -1.00
C SER A 24 -0.83 -17.07 -0.83
N ASN A 25 -1.18 -17.81 -1.89
CA ASN A 25 -2.27 -18.77 -1.89
C ASN A 25 -1.73 -20.21 -1.95
N LYS A 26 -2.44 -21.15 -1.31
CA LYS A 26 -2.18 -22.57 -1.49
C LYS A 26 -2.49 -22.98 -2.94
N PRO A 27 -1.81 -24.00 -3.50
CA PRO A 27 -2.13 -24.48 -4.85
C PRO A 27 -3.61 -24.79 -5.06
N GLU A 28 -4.30 -25.31 -4.03
CA GLU A 28 -5.73 -25.62 -4.07
C GLU A 28 -6.61 -24.38 -4.20
N ASP A 29 -6.14 -23.23 -3.72
CA ASP A 29 -6.88 -21.98 -3.73
C ASP A 29 -6.55 -21.11 -4.95
N LEU A 30 -5.62 -21.56 -5.81
CA LEU A 30 -5.31 -20.87 -7.05
C LEU A 30 -6.56 -20.81 -7.93
N TYR A 31 -6.85 -19.61 -8.42
CA TYR A 31 -7.97 -19.33 -9.31
C TYR A 31 -9.34 -19.76 -8.75
N LYS A 32 -9.54 -19.71 -7.41
CA LYS A 32 -10.71 -20.22 -6.70
C LYS A 32 -12.03 -19.60 -7.18
N ASP A 33 -12.03 -18.31 -7.49
CA ASP A 33 -13.20 -17.56 -7.96
C ASP A 33 -13.13 -17.23 -9.45
N GLY A 34 -12.25 -17.91 -10.20
CA GLY A 34 -12.04 -17.67 -11.62
C GLY A 34 -13.12 -18.33 -12.51
N LEU A 35 -13.43 -17.66 -13.61
CA LEU A 35 -14.30 -18.22 -14.66
C LEU A 35 -13.68 -19.52 -15.22
N GLN A 36 -14.50 -20.60 -15.33
CA GLN A 36 -14.07 -21.91 -15.83
C GLN A 36 -12.93 -22.56 -15.02
N ARG A 37 -12.96 -22.43 -13.70
CA ARG A 37 -11.97 -23.03 -12.80
C ARG A 37 -11.72 -24.52 -13.07
N GLU A 38 -12.73 -25.26 -13.53
CA GLU A 38 -12.62 -26.69 -13.85
C GLU A 38 -11.52 -26.99 -14.89
N LEU A 39 -11.27 -26.07 -15.83
CA LEU A 39 -10.21 -26.20 -16.81
C LEU A 39 -8.81 -25.97 -16.20
N PHE A 40 -8.76 -25.33 -15.02
CA PHE A 40 -7.51 -25.03 -14.31
C PHE A 40 -7.12 -26.13 -13.30
N LEU A 41 -8.06 -26.97 -12.87
CA LEU A 41 -7.81 -28.03 -11.89
C LEU A 41 -6.70 -29.00 -12.34
N PRO A 42 -6.63 -29.46 -13.61
CA PRO A 42 -5.54 -30.33 -14.05
C PRO A 42 -4.15 -29.71 -13.88
N PHE A 43 -4.03 -28.38 -14.03
CA PHE A 43 -2.78 -27.66 -13.80
C PHE A 43 -2.39 -27.70 -12.32
N ILE A 44 -3.35 -27.55 -11.40
CA ILE A 44 -3.11 -27.65 -9.95
C ILE A 44 -2.57 -29.03 -9.58
N GLU A 45 -3.12 -30.10 -10.17
CA GLU A 45 -2.64 -31.47 -9.95
C GLU A 45 -1.18 -31.64 -10.44
N ILE A 46 -0.88 -31.12 -11.64
CA ILE A 46 0.48 -31.14 -12.18
C ILE A 46 1.47 -30.42 -11.23
N VAL A 47 1.07 -29.27 -10.68
CA VAL A 47 1.90 -28.53 -9.73
C VAL A 47 2.15 -29.35 -8.47
N LYS A 48 1.12 -30.02 -7.94
CA LYS A 48 1.25 -30.86 -6.73
C LYS A 48 2.14 -32.08 -6.96
N GLU A 49 2.02 -32.70 -8.11
CA GLU A 49 2.79 -33.92 -8.44
C GLU A 49 4.28 -33.61 -8.71
N ASN A 50 4.59 -32.43 -9.25
CA ASN A 50 5.94 -32.07 -9.68
C ASN A 50 6.65 -31.06 -8.75
N SER A 51 6.04 -30.71 -7.61
CA SER A 51 6.63 -29.71 -6.69
C SER A 51 6.53 -30.15 -5.25
N ILE A 52 7.53 -29.76 -4.45
CA ILE A 52 7.46 -29.87 -3.00
C ILE A 52 6.81 -28.59 -2.47
N ILE A 53 5.66 -28.74 -1.82
CA ILE A 53 4.89 -27.62 -1.27
C ILE A 53 5.36 -27.39 0.17
N HIS A 54 5.98 -26.25 0.43
CA HIS A 54 6.32 -25.79 1.77
C HIS A 54 5.34 -24.74 2.23
N HIS A 55 4.63 -25.00 3.33
CA HIS A 55 3.83 -24.00 4.01
C HIS A 55 4.71 -23.21 4.96
N LEU A 56 4.79 -21.89 4.75
CA LEU A 56 5.50 -20.98 5.64
C LEU A 56 4.48 -20.43 6.64
N ASP A 57 4.30 -21.11 7.75
CA ASP A 57 3.51 -20.61 8.88
C ASP A 57 4.39 -19.65 9.68
N ILE A 58 3.99 -18.38 9.68
CA ILE A 58 4.59 -17.35 10.53
C ILE A 58 3.50 -16.94 11.52
N GLU A 59 3.65 -17.37 12.77
CA GLU A 59 2.70 -17.02 13.85
C GLU A 59 2.71 -15.54 14.19
N THR A 60 3.83 -14.85 13.93
CA THR A 60 4.02 -13.43 14.22
C THR A 60 4.45 -12.70 12.96
N ASP A 61 3.78 -11.61 12.61
CA ASP A 61 4.27 -10.71 11.57
C ASP A 61 5.50 -9.96 12.09
N TYR A 62 6.71 -10.38 11.68
CA TYR A 62 7.97 -9.75 12.08
C TYR A 62 8.05 -8.25 11.79
N ARG A 63 7.16 -7.74 10.94
CA ARG A 63 7.04 -6.30 10.66
C ARG A 63 6.53 -5.52 11.86
N THR A 64 5.86 -6.20 12.80
CA THR A 64 5.32 -5.57 14.02
C THR A 64 6.33 -5.49 15.16
N GLU A 65 7.45 -6.23 15.11
CA GLU A 65 8.41 -6.28 16.21
C GLU A 65 9.41 -5.11 16.27
N ASN A 66 9.58 -4.35 15.18
CA ASN A 66 10.50 -3.19 15.12
C ASN A 66 9.83 -1.88 15.57
N LEU A 67 9.36 -1.83 16.82
CA LEU A 67 8.57 -0.73 17.37
C LEU A 67 9.40 0.42 17.98
N ASN A 68 10.63 0.64 17.59
CA ASN A 68 11.38 1.84 17.97
C ASN A 68 11.30 2.88 16.85
N SER A 69 10.15 3.53 16.72
CA SER A 69 9.92 4.41 15.59
C SER A 69 9.36 5.77 15.99
N ARG A 70 9.74 6.78 15.23
CA ARG A 70 9.15 8.11 15.25
C ARG A 70 7.62 8.01 15.26
N GLU A 71 6.95 8.85 16.05
CA GLU A 71 5.48 8.92 16.03
C GLU A 71 5.01 9.31 14.63
N THR A 72 4.65 8.34 13.81
CA THR A 72 4.16 8.55 12.43
C THR A 72 2.66 8.30 12.30
N PHE A 73 2.05 7.70 13.33
CA PHE A 73 0.62 7.41 13.38
C PHE A 73 -0.05 8.09 14.57
N PHE A 74 -1.09 8.85 14.30
CA PHE A 74 -1.84 9.63 15.28
C PHE A 74 -3.31 9.28 15.24
N ILE A 75 -3.96 9.29 16.41
CA ILE A 75 -5.42 9.13 16.49
C ILE A 75 -6.03 10.53 16.49
N SER A 76 -6.92 10.81 15.52
CA SER A 76 -7.49 12.14 15.24
C SER A 76 -8.41 12.70 16.31
N ASN A 77 -8.68 11.96 17.40
CA ASN A 77 -9.70 12.31 18.38
C ASN A 77 -9.34 13.49 19.32
N SER A 78 -8.24 14.18 19.09
CA SER A 78 -7.85 15.32 19.92
C SER A 78 -7.25 16.45 19.08
N SER A 79 -7.56 17.68 19.45
CA SER A 79 -6.87 18.89 18.97
C SER A 79 -5.34 18.81 19.16
N VAL A 80 -4.89 17.95 20.07
CA VAL A 80 -3.48 17.67 20.36
C VAL A 80 -2.80 16.95 19.19
N SER A 81 -3.47 16.02 18.51
CA SER A 81 -2.85 15.29 17.39
C SER A 81 -2.62 16.18 16.16
N SER A 82 -3.56 17.06 15.84
CA SER A 82 -3.37 18.02 14.73
C SER A 82 -2.26 19.03 15.02
N LEU A 83 -2.10 19.46 16.26
CA LEU A 83 -0.99 20.32 16.68
C LEU A 83 0.35 19.58 16.57
N LYS A 84 0.43 18.34 17.05
CA LYS A 84 1.65 17.52 16.91
C LYS A 84 2.06 17.31 15.44
N ILE A 85 1.10 16.99 14.57
CA ILE A 85 1.37 16.82 13.14
C ILE A 85 1.87 18.12 12.53
N LYS A 86 1.28 19.25 12.92
CA LYS A 86 1.72 20.57 12.47
C LYS A 86 3.15 20.86 12.93
N ASP A 87 3.48 20.62 14.19
CA ASP A 87 4.82 20.80 14.74
C ASP A 87 5.86 19.91 14.01
N ILE A 88 5.47 18.66 13.69
CA ILE A 88 6.33 17.75 12.93
C ILE A 88 6.53 18.27 11.52
N TYR A 89 5.46 18.71 10.85
CA TYR A 89 5.54 19.28 9.51
C TYR A 89 6.44 20.51 9.48
N GLU A 90 6.27 21.47 10.39
CA GLU A 90 7.09 22.68 10.48
C GLU A 90 8.58 22.37 10.69
N LYS A 91 8.90 21.33 11.44
CA LYS A 91 10.29 20.86 11.62
C LYS A 91 10.86 20.24 10.34
N ILE A 92 10.06 19.43 9.62
CA ILE A 92 10.55 18.73 8.43
C ILE A 92 10.75 19.70 7.26
N ILE A 93 9.89 20.70 7.11
CA ILE A 93 10.01 21.67 6.01
C ILE A 93 11.16 22.66 6.20
N GLU A 94 11.81 22.68 7.37
CA GLU A 94 13.03 23.48 7.64
C GLU A 94 12.90 24.95 7.23
N GLY A 95 11.76 25.57 7.48
CA GLY A 95 11.49 26.97 7.14
C GLY A 95 11.11 27.23 5.67
N HIS A 96 11.00 26.21 4.83
CA HIS A 96 10.44 26.37 3.49
C HIS A 96 8.97 26.79 3.56
N ILE A 97 8.55 27.69 2.67
CA ILE A 97 7.16 28.19 2.64
C ILE A 97 6.26 27.17 1.91
N PRO A 98 5.25 26.61 2.58
CA PRO A 98 4.31 25.69 1.94
C PRO A 98 3.52 26.38 0.82
N LYS A 99 3.42 25.73 -0.33
CA LYS A 99 2.60 26.18 -1.47
C LYS A 99 1.82 24.99 -2.06
N ASP A 100 0.71 25.29 -2.69
CA ASP A 100 0.01 24.32 -3.50
C ASP A 100 0.67 24.27 -4.89
N GLU A 101 1.00 23.07 -5.37
CA GLU A 101 1.59 22.86 -6.70
C GLU A 101 0.61 22.11 -7.57
N THR A 102 0.27 22.69 -8.73
CA THR A 102 -0.64 22.06 -9.68
C THR A 102 0.15 21.34 -10.76
N ILE A 103 -0.08 20.04 -10.88
CA ILE A 103 0.51 19.21 -11.93
C ILE A 103 -0.58 18.73 -12.89
N SER A 104 -0.27 18.66 -14.19
CA SER A 104 -1.23 18.20 -15.20
C SER A 104 -1.00 16.72 -15.47
N ILE A 105 -2.02 15.89 -15.24
CA ILE A 105 -1.99 14.44 -15.43
C ILE A 105 -3.08 14.08 -16.45
N LYS A 106 -2.69 13.65 -17.67
CA LYS A 106 -3.64 13.26 -18.74
C LYS A 106 -4.76 14.29 -18.97
N LYS A 107 -4.40 15.57 -19.04
CA LYS A 107 -5.33 16.71 -19.24
C LYS A 107 -6.27 16.98 -18.05
N ARG A 108 -5.94 16.49 -16.86
CA ARG A 108 -6.58 16.84 -15.60
C ARG A 108 -5.57 17.52 -14.69
N ASP A 109 -6.01 18.50 -13.95
CA ASP A 109 -5.18 19.16 -12.96
C ASP A 109 -5.27 18.40 -11.62
N PHE A 110 -4.12 18.03 -11.09
CA PHE A 110 -3.97 17.47 -9.76
C PHE A 110 -3.19 18.45 -8.89
N VAL A 111 -3.73 18.78 -7.71
CA VAL A 111 -3.12 19.75 -6.81
C VAL A 111 -2.43 19.03 -5.67
N ILE A 112 -1.10 19.15 -5.63
CA ILE A 112 -0.29 18.72 -4.48
C ILE A 112 -0.42 19.81 -3.42
N ARG A 113 -0.99 19.46 -2.27
CA ARG A 113 -1.29 20.40 -1.20
C ARG A 113 -0.10 20.66 -0.30
N LYS A 114 0.06 21.91 0.12
CA LYS A 114 1.05 22.36 1.08
C LYS A 114 2.44 21.74 0.83
N LEU A 115 2.88 21.74 -0.41
CA LEU A 115 4.18 21.19 -0.79
C LEU A 115 5.30 22.12 -0.29
N ALA A 116 6.20 21.60 0.53
CA ALA A 116 7.41 22.27 0.97
C ALA A 116 8.50 21.23 1.28
N ASN A 117 9.74 21.49 0.89
CA ASN A 117 10.88 20.58 1.09
C ASN A 117 10.57 19.10 0.71
N ARG A 118 9.85 18.91 -0.41
CA ARG A 118 9.35 17.60 -0.91
C ARG A 118 8.41 16.86 0.07
N VAL A 119 7.83 17.58 1.02
CA VAL A 119 6.77 17.08 1.93
C VAL A 119 5.44 17.66 1.51
N ALA A 120 4.44 16.82 1.30
CA ALA A 120 3.07 17.23 0.96
C ALA A 120 2.10 16.86 2.08
N TRP A 121 1.09 17.69 2.31
CA TRP A 121 0.11 17.50 3.36
C TRP A 121 -1.32 17.52 2.80
N PHE A 122 -2.03 16.41 2.96
CA PHE A 122 -3.38 16.21 2.44
C PHE A 122 -4.38 15.84 3.52
N GLN A 123 -5.64 16.19 3.26
CA GLN A 123 -6.76 15.51 3.90
C GLN A 123 -7.06 14.21 3.14
N PHE A 124 -7.50 13.18 3.84
CA PHE A 124 -7.83 11.88 3.24
C PHE A 124 -8.74 12.00 2.02
N GLU A 125 -9.80 12.83 2.10
CA GLU A 125 -10.75 13.03 1.03
C GLU A 125 -10.12 13.61 -0.24
N GLN A 126 -9.07 14.40 -0.11
CA GLN A 126 -8.37 14.99 -1.26
C GLN A 126 -7.63 13.92 -2.09
N LEU A 127 -7.19 12.83 -1.45
CA LEU A 127 -6.51 11.72 -2.11
C LEU A 127 -7.45 10.56 -2.47
N CYS A 128 -8.49 10.32 -1.69
CA CYS A 128 -9.32 9.13 -1.84
C CYS A 128 -10.80 9.43 -2.14
N GLY A 129 -11.25 10.68 -1.99
CA GLY A 129 -12.66 11.06 -2.19
C GLY A 129 -13.09 11.28 -3.65
N GLY A 130 -12.15 11.64 -4.54
CA GLY A 130 -12.42 12.01 -5.92
C GLY A 130 -12.10 10.93 -6.95
N HIS A 131 -12.03 11.34 -8.23
CA HIS A 131 -11.62 10.50 -9.35
C HIS A 131 -10.08 10.46 -9.49
N ILE A 132 -9.40 10.02 -8.43
CA ILE A 132 -7.95 9.89 -8.35
C ILE A 132 -7.61 8.40 -8.34
N GLY A 133 -6.54 8.02 -9.03
CA GLY A 133 -6.11 6.64 -9.14
C GLY A 133 -4.59 6.46 -9.07
N ALA A 134 -4.12 5.25 -9.31
CA ALA A 134 -2.71 4.89 -9.16
C ALA A 134 -1.77 5.75 -10.02
N GLU A 135 -2.19 6.17 -11.21
CA GLU A 135 -1.37 7.03 -12.08
C GLU A 135 -1.17 8.43 -11.50
N ASP A 136 -2.21 8.97 -10.85
CA ASP A 136 -2.12 10.27 -10.19
C ASP A 136 -1.15 10.21 -9.00
N TYR A 137 -1.17 9.11 -8.25
CA TYR A 137 -0.23 8.87 -7.15
C TYR A 137 1.22 8.70 -7.65
N LEU A 138 1.42 7.95 -8.74
CA LEU A 138 2.74 7.77 -9.36
C LEU A 138 3.32 9.09 -9.88
N GLU A 139 2.48 10.01 -10.35
CA GLU A 139 2.95 11.33 -10.75
C GLU A 139 3.27 12.20 -9.53
N MET A 140 2.40 12.18 -8.51
CA MET A 140 2.58 12.94 -7.26
C MET A 140 3.91 12.61 -6.57
N ILE A 141 4.28 11.33 -6.47
CA ILE A 141 5.52 10.91 -5.78
C ILE A 141 6.80 11.38 -6.46
N LYS A 142 6.78 11.86 -7.69
CA LYS A 142 7.95 12.50 -8.31
C LYS A 142 8.32 13.83 -7.64
N TYR A 143 7.35 14.46 -6.99
CA TYR A 143 7.50 15.75 -6.30
C TYR A 143 7.66 15.63 -4.79
N THR A 144 7.40 14.44 -4.22
CA THR A 144 7.32 14.23 -2.78
C THR A 144 8.15 13.04 -2.33
N ASP A 145 8.86 13.18 -1.23
CA ASP A 145 9.58 12.11 -0.53
C ASP A 145 8.83 11.69 0.74
N GLN A 146 7.95 12.57 1.24
CA GLN A 146 7.13 12.32 2.41
C GLN A 146 5.73 12.90 2.24
N ILE A 147 4.73 12.17 2.72
CA ILE A 147 3.32 12.55 2.62
C ILE A 147 2.66 12.48 3.99
N ILE A 148 1.94 13.54 4.33
CA ILE A 148 1.08 13.61 5.52
C ILE A 148 -0.37 13.44 5.07
N ILE A 149 -1.09 12.49 5.66
CA ILE A 149 -2.51 12.24 5.39
C ILE A 149 -3.30 12.35 6.68
N GLU A 150 -4.19 13.30 6.74
CA GLU A 150 -5.06 13.50 7.90
C GLU A 150 -6.46 12.93 7.70
N ASN A 151 -7.06 12.56 8.84
CA ASN A 151 -8.45 12.17 8.94
C ASN A 151 -8.84 10.93 8.13
N VAL A 152 -7.98 9.89 8.17
CA VAL A 152 -8.34 8.60 7.60
C VAL A 152 -9.54 8.03 8.37
N PRO A 153 -10.68 7.78 7.69
CA PRO A 153 -11.91 7.32 8.34
C PRO A 153 -11.87 5.82 8.66
N THR A 154 -12.87 5.35 9.37
CA THR A 154 -13.16 3.92 9.44
C THR A 154 -13.77 3.45 8.12
N PHE A 155 -13.38 2.24 7.69
CA PHE A 155 -13.86 1.66 6.44
C PHE A 155 -14.99 0.66 6.66
N ASN A 156 -15.94 0.66 5.73
CA ASN A 156 -17.07 -0.25 5.66
C ASN A 156 -17.60 -0.32 4.22
N ASN A 157 -18.69 -1.05 3.99
CA ASN A 157 -19.24 -1.21 2.63
C ASN A 157 -19.73 0.11 2.01
N ALA A 158 -20.09 1.12 2.80
CA ALA A 158 -20.57 2.40 2.27
C ALA A 158 -19.46 3.26 1.66
N ASN A 159 -18.23 3.13 2.14
CA ASN A 159 -17.07 3.88 1.64
C ASN A 159 -15.99 2.99 0.99
N ALA A 160 -16.40 1.83 0.49
CA ALA A 160 -15.50 0.85 -0.11
C ALA A 160 -14.67 1.42 -1.29
N ASN A 161 -15.23 2.31 -2.10
CA ASN A 161 -14.50 2.96 -3.20
C ASN A 161 -13.35 3.84 -2.69
N MET A 162 -13.56 4.53 -1.55
CA MET A 162 -12.50 5.33 -0.92
C MET A 162 -11.43 4.41 -0.30
N GLN A 163 -11.85 3.31 0.29
CA GLN A 163 -10.95 2.29 0.80
C GLN A 163 -10.09 1.67 -0.30
N GLU A 164 -10.66 1.36 -1.46
CA GLU A 164 -9.90 0.80 -2.59
C GLU A 164 -8.84 1.79 -3.09
N ARG A 165 -9.17 3.08 -3.18
CA ARG A 165 -8.18 4.12 -3.52
C ARG A 165 -7.09 4.25 -2.46
N PHE A 166 -7.46 4.14 -1.19
CA PHE A 166 -6.50 4.16 -0.09
C PHE A 166 -5.54 2.96 -0.16
N ILE A 167 -6.04 1.76 -0.45
CA ILE A 167 -5.21 0.57 -0.69
C ILE A 167 -4.21 0.84 -1.81
N ASN A 168 -4.69 1.33 -2.96
CA ASN A 168 -3.84 1.65 -4.10
C ASN A 168 -2.81 2.74 -3.80
N LEU A 169 -3.19 3.76 -3.04
CA LEU A 169 -2.27 4.82 -2.58
C LEU A 169 -1.15 4.23 -1.74
N ILE A 170 -1.49 3.45 -0.70
CA ILE A 170 -0.48 2.84 0.17
C ILE A 170 0.42 1.86 -0.60
N ASP A 171 -0.13 1.10 -1.55
CA ASP A 171 0.67 0.22 -2.41
C ASP A 171 1.71 1.03 -3.20
N VAL A 172 1.32 2.16 -3.82
CA VAL A 172 2.25 3.04 -4.54
C VAL A 172 3.30 3.64 -3.62
N LEU A 173 2.91 4.16 -2.45
CA LEU A 173 3.84 4.78 -1.49
C LEU A 173 4.85 3.77 -0.95
N TYR A 174 4.39 2.56 -0.60
CA TYR A 174 5.22 1.48 -0.09
C TYR A 174 6.25 1.01 -1.12
N ASP A 175 5.81 0.75 -2.36
CA ASP A 175 6.68 0.25 -3.42
C ASP A 175 7.76 1.28 -3.83
N ASN A 176 7.48 2.58 -3.64
CA ASN A 176 8.42 3.67 -3.93
C ASN A 176 9.15 4.21 -2.68
N LYS A 177 8.97 3.57 -1.52
CA LYS A 177 9.63 3.94 -0.25
C LYS A 177 9.38 5.38 0.20
N ILE A 178 8.19 5.91 -0.09
CA ILE A 178 7.76 7.23 0.34
C ILE A 178 7.41 7.18 1.83
N GLN A 179 7.96 8.09 2.61
CA GLN A 179 7.64 8.20 4.03
C GLN A 179 6.22 8.70 4.24
N ILE A 180 5.55 8.22 5.28
CA ILE A 180 4.15 8.56 5.54
C ILE A 180 3.93 8.95 7.00
N ILE A 181 3.12 9.99 7.20
CA ILE A 181 2.55 10.36 8.51
C ILE A 181 1.03 10.31 8.35
N ILE A 182 0.36 9.58 9.21
CA ILE A 182 -1.10 9.41 9.12
C ILE A 182 -1.78 9.83 10.43
N SER A 183 -2.89 10.56 10.31
CA SER A 183 -3.87 10.59 11.39
C SER A 183 -5.15 9.88 10.98
N SER A 184 -5.71 9.09 11.87
CA SER A 184 -6.88 8.27 11.64
C SER A 184 -7.84 8.32 12.81
N VAL A 185 -9.12 8.02 12.56
CA VAL A 185 -10.17 8.04 13.58
C VAL A 185 -9.94 6.97 14.66
N LYS A 186 -9.31 5.86 14.29
CA LYS A 186 -8.94 4.75 15.18
C LYS A 186 -7.53 4.27 14.85
N GLU A 187 -6.99 3.42 15.70
CA GLU A 187 -5.78 2.65 15.39
C GLU A 187 -5.93 1.96 14.03
N ILE A 188 -4.84 1.85 13.28
CA ILE A 188 -4.86 1.34 11.89
C ILE A 188 -5.46 -0.07 11.82
N GLU A 189 -5.15 -0.91 12.78
CA GLU A 189 -5.65 -2.28 12.90
C GLU A 189 -7.16 -2.33 13.16
N LYS A 190 -7.75 -1.23 13.64
CA LYS A 190 -9.17 -1.10 14.00
C LYS A 190 -9.97 -0.24 13.03
N LEU A 191 -9.41 0.13 11.88
CA LEU A 191 -10.10 0.96 10.89
C LEU A 191 -11.28 0.26 10.21
N GLY A 192 -11.38 -1.07 10.32
CA GLY A 192 -12.41 -1.85 9.66
C GLY A 192 -12.15 -2.03 8.16
N SER A 193 -13.06 -2.69 7.47
CA SER A 193 -12.97 -2.90 6.02
C SER A 193 -14.34 -3.22 5.42
N ALA A 194 -14.53 -2.87 4.15
CA ALA A 194 -15.58 -3.45 3.34
C ALA A 194 -15.36 -4.97 3.20
N PHE A 195 -16.46 -5.73 3.12
CA PHE A 195 -16.43 -7.19 3.16
C PHE A 195 -15.49 -7.79 2.09
N TYR A 196 -15.61 -7.34 0.85
CA TYR A 196 -14.83 -7.87 -0.29
C TYR A 196 -13.40 -7.31 -0.38
N LEU A 197 -13.04 -6.32 0.42
CA LEU A 197 -11.69 -5.74 0.49
C LEU A 197 -10.88 -6.22 1.69
N LYS A 198 -11.44 -7.08 2.53
CA LYS A 198 -10.86 -7.46 3.82
C LYS A 198 -9.42 -7.98 3.68
N ASP A 199 -9.19 -8.92 2.79
CA ASP A 199 -7.87 -9.56 2.61
C ASP A 199 -6.85 -8.57 2.00
N LYS A 200 -7.28 -7.77 1.02
CA LYS A 200 -6.44 -6.72 0.45
C LYS A 200 -6.07 -5.67 1.51
N PHE A 201 -7.03 -5.28 2.33
CA PHE A 201 -6.80 -4.28 3.36
C PHE A 201 -5.91 -4.79 4.49
N GLN A 202 -5.98 -6.06 4.85
CA GLN A 202 -5.08 -6.67 5.83
C GLN A 202 -3.61 -6.56 5.37
N ARG A 203 -3.33 -6.78 4.08
CA ARG A 203 -2.00 -6.54 3.51
C ARG A 203 -1.60 -5.07 3.59
N THR A 204 -2.52 -4.15 3.34
CA THR A 204 -2.28 -2.70 3.46
C THR A 204 -1.93 -2.31 4.89
N VAL A 205 -2.63 -2.86 5.88
CA VAL A 205 -2.32 -2.66 7.31
C VAL A 205 -0.91 -3.12 7.64
N SER A 206 -0.50 -4.32 7.17
CA SER A 206 0.86 -4.83 7.38
C SER A 206 1.92 -3.90 6.77
N ARG A 207 1.70 -3.38 5.54
CA ARG A 207 2.59 -2.41 4.90
C ARG A 207 2.69 -1.10 5.69
N LEU A 208 1.56 -0.59 6.19
CA LEU A 208 1.54 0.62 7.01
C LEU A 208 2.35 0.45 8.31
N ILE A 209 2.22 -0.70 8.96
CA ILE A 209 3.00 -1.02 10.16
C ILE A 209 4.50 -1.08 9.84
N GLU A 210 4.88 -1.67 8.71
CA GLU A 210 6.28 -1.70 8.26
C GLU A 210 6.80 -0.28 7.94
N MET A 211 6.01 0.55 7.25
CA MET A 211 6.38 1.94 6.96
C MET A 211 6.52 2.81 8.22
N ARG A 212 5.89 2.42 9.32
CA ARG A 212 6.05 3.06 10.62
C ARG A 212 7.42 2.79 11.23
N SER A 213 8.03 1.65 10.91
CA SER A 213 9.26 1.16 11.54
C SER A 213 10.53 1.64 10.81
N ASN A 214 10.40 2.20 9.62
CA ASN A 214 11.48 2.73 8.79
C ASN A 214 11.55 4.26 8.91
#